data_faf6631acad4c3737bdd53d20e37ca94
#
_entry.id   faf6631acad4c3737bdd53d20e37ca94
#
_cell.length_a   1.000
_cell.length_b   1.000
_cell.length_c   1.000
_cell.angle_alpha   90.00
_cell.angle_beta   90.00
_cell.angle_gamma   90.00
#
_symmetry.space_group_name_H-M   'P 1'
#
loop_
_entity.id
_entity.type
_entity.pdbx_description
1 polymer ?
#
loop_
_entity_poly.entity_id
_entity_poly.type
_entity_poly.pdbx_seq_one_letter_code
_entity_poly.pdbx_strand_id
1 'polypeptide(L)'
;MIRGSKELIRSINCTNVLEEIINSDPISRAYLAKKLGLTKATISSIVQELLNRKLVLEIGSDETKFGRKPILLSFNQKAGYAISIDFGDTIISAALTDLKGEAAQYKSIQTPDEPQKILESLVDLIQSMEQLTATSIYGIVGITIGIHGVVHRKKITYEKHVSSNTDISNIDLINELEQLYHIPVFIENEANLSAIGEYTFKSTYENIANLNIHNSISLGMVLHNTLYTGNNGYAGSIGHMIVVPDGRTCSCGNHGCLEQYLSIPSLLKDFSDKIHVPDAKLADL
;
A
#
# COMPACT_ATOMS: atom_id res chain seq x y z
N MET A 1 -18.25 -21.83 -21.14
CA MET A 1 -18.93 -21.67 -19.83
C MET A 1 -18.19 -22.57 -18.82
N ILE A 2 -17.30 -22.03 -17.99
CA ILE A 2 -16.58 -22.79 -16.96
C ILE A 2 -17.61 -23.10 -15.87
N ARG A 3 -18.04 -24.35 -15.74
CA ARG A 3 -18.82 -24.80 -14.58
C ARG A 3 -17.90 -24.68 -13.35
N GLY A 4 -18.15 -23.67 -12.52
CA GLY A 4 -17.43 -23.53 -11.26
C GLY A 4 -17.63 -24.78 -10.40
N SER A 5 -16.53 -25.38 -9.92
CA SER A 5 -16.61 -26.44 -8.95
C SER A 5 -17.33 -25.93 -7.69
N LYS A 6 -17.99 -26.81 -6.92
CA LYS A 6 -18.60 -26.43 -5.63
C LYS A 6 -17.60 -25.73 -4.71
N GLU A 7 -16.33 -26.11 -4.79
CA GLU A 7 -15.22 -25.52 -4.02
C GLU A 7 -14.92 -24.08 -4.45
N LEU A 8 -14.90 -23.81 -5.76
CA LEU A 8 -14.70 -22.46 -6.28
C LEU A 8 -15.84 -21.51 -5.86
N ILE A 9 -17.09 -21.95 -5.97
CA ILE A 9 -18.25 -21.18 -5.54
C ILE A 9 -18.19 -20.91 -4.03
N ARG A 10 -17.79 -21.92 -3.24
CA ARG A 10 -17.62 -21.77 -1.80
C ARG A 10 -16.51 -20.77 -1.46
N SER A 11 -15.38 -20.84 -2.15
CA SER A 11 -14.26 -19.91 -1.97
C SER A 11 -14.69 -18.47 -2.27
N ILE A 12 -15.34 -18.23 -3.40
CA ILE A 12 -15.87 -16.90 -3.77
C ILE A 12 -16.86 -16.39 -2.69
N ASN A 13 -17.79 -17.23 -2.26
CA ASN A 13 -18.76 -16.84 -1.23
C ASN A 13 -18.05 -16.54 0.11
N CYS A 14 -17.00 -17.28 0.47
CA CYS A 14 -16.21 -17.03 1.69
C CYS A 14 -15.51 -15.66 1.61
N THR A 15 -14.89 -15.35 0.46
CA THR A 15 -14.27 -14.03 0.21
C THR A 15 -15.30 -12.92 0.30
N ASN A 16 -16.42 -13.02 -0.40
CA ASN A 16 -17.48 -11.99 -0.38
C ASN A 16 -18.07 -11.77 1.03
N VAL A 17 -18.23 -12.85 1.82
CA VAL A 17 -18.71 -12.75 3.21
C VAL A 17 -17.66 -12.04 4.09
N LEU A 18 -16.37 -12.36 3.93
CA LEU A 18 -15.29 -11.72 4.69
C LEU A 18 -15.18 -10.23 4.33
N GLU A 19 -15.18 -9.90 3.04
CA GLU A 19 -15.17 -8.51 2.55
C GLU A 19 -16.35 -7.71 3.11
N GLU A 20 -17.54 -8.31 3.12
CA GLU A 20 -18.71 -7.63 3.66
C GLU A 20 -18.62 -7.40 5.18
N ILE A 21 -18.02 -8.35 5.91
CA ILE A 21 -17.75 -8.17 7.35
C ILE A 21 -16.73 -7.04 7.56
N ILE A 22 -15.67 -6.94 6.74
CA ILE A 22 -14.67 -5.87 6.83
C ILE A 22 -15.31 -4.50 6.58
N ASN A 23 -16.16 -4.41 5.54
CA ASN A 23 -16.73 -3.13 5.09
C ASN A 23 -17.88 -2.64 5.97
N SER A 24 -18.61 -3.54 6.65
CA SER A 24 -19.82 -3.22 7.42
C SER A 24 -19.69 -3.61 8.90
N ASP A 25 -18.49 -3.60 9.44
CA ASP A 25 -18.14 -3.97 10.82
C ASP A 25 -18.71 -2.95 11.85
N PRO A 26 -19.51 -3.38 12.86
CA PRO A 26 -19.96 -4.75 13.13
C PRO A 26 -21.25 -5.14 12.37
N ILE A 27 -21.43 -6.45 12.09
CA ILE A 27 -22.54 -6.94 11.25
C ILE A 27 -23.17 -8.24 11.79
N SER A 28 -24.47 -8.46 11.55
CA SER A 28 -25.14 -9.70 11.93
C SER A 28 -25.21 -10.72 10.79
N ARG A 29 -25.27 -12.04 11.15
CA ARG A 29 -25.46 -13.12 10.15
C ARG A 29 -26.74 -12.92 9.31
N ALA A 30 -27.80 -12.38 9.92
CA ALA A 30 -29.07 -12.14 9.24
C ALA A 30 -28.94 -11.05 8.18
N TYR A 31 -28.21 -9.98 8.46
CA TYR A 31 -27.94 -8.92 7.51
C TYR A 31 -27.04 -9.40 6.37
N LEU A 32 -25.96 -10.17 6.66
CA LEU A 32 -25.12 -10.80 5.65
C LEU A 32 -25.92 -11.65 4.66
N ALA A 33 -26.82 -12.50 5.19
CA ALA A 33 -27.69 -13.34 4.36
C ALA A 33 -28.55 -12.52 3.41
N LYS A 34 -29.14 -11.42 3.89
CA LYS A 34 -29.96 -10.50 3.11
C LYS A 34 -29.12 -9.76 2.05
N LYS A 35 -27.98 -9.21 2.44
CA LYS A 35 -27.15 -8.36 1.57
C LYS A 35 -26.52 -9.16 0.43
N LEU A 36 -26.03 -10.37 0.74
CA LEU A 36 -25.33 -11.22 -0.24
C LEU A 36 -26.27 -12.19 -0.98
N GLY A 37 -27.57 -12.21 -0.66
CA GLY A 37 -28.51 -13.14 -1.30
C GLY A 37 -28.25 -14.61 -1.01
N LEU A 38 -27.54 -14.93 0.07
CA LEU A 38 -27.17 -16.30 0.47
C LEU A 38 -28.15 -16.84 1.52
N THR A 39 -28.29 -18.17 1.58
CA THR A 39 -29.14 -18.79 2.60
C THR A 39 -28.53 -18.61 3.99
N LYS A 40 -29.37 -18.58 5.04
CA LYS A 40 -28.90 -18.52 6.44
C LYS A 40 -27.96 -19.68 6.79
N ALA A 41 -28.20 -20.88 6.23
CA ALA A 41 -27.36 -22.04 6.44
C ALA A 41 -25.96 -21.86 5.83
N THR A 42 -25.89 -21.32 4.58
CA THR A 42 -24.62 -21.01 3.91
C THR A 42 -23.83 -19.98 4.70
N ILE A 43 -24.45 -18.86 5.09
CA ILE A 43 -23.80 -17.82 5.92
C ILE A 43 -23.30 -18.42 7.25
N SER A 44 -24.11 -19.20 7.93
CA SER A 44 -23.70 -19.80 9.22
C SER A 44 -22.50 -20.73 9.07
N SER A 45 -22.46 -21.53 7.98
CA SER A 45 -21.31 -22.40 7.67
C SER A 45 -20.04 -21.60 7.39
N ILE A 46 -20.12 -20.54 6.57
CA ILE A 46 -18.98 -19.69 6.22
C ILE A 46 -18.49 -18.91 7.45
N VAL A 47 -19.38 -18.28 8.20
CA VAL A 47 -19.02 -17.54 9.42
C VAL A 47 -18.36 -18.45 10.44
N GLN A 48 -18.86 -19.72 10.60
CA GLN A 48 -18.22 -20.67 11.51
C GLN A 48 -16.78 -21.00 11.07
N GLU A 49 -16.55 -21.14 9.76
CA GLU A 49 -15.20 -21.33 9.21
C GLU A 49 -14.30 -20.12 9.51
N LEU A 50 -14.78 -18.88 9.30
CA LEU A 50 -14.04 -17.66 9.59
C LEU A 50 -13.74 -17.49 11.08
N LEU A 51 -14.68 -17.86 11.97
CA LEU A 51 -14.47 -17.88 13.41
C LEU A 51 -13.39 -18.92 13.80
N ASN A 52 -13.44 -20.12 13.24
CA ASN A 52 -12.42 -21.15 13.50
C ASN A 52 -11.03 -20.70 13.05
N ARG A 53 -10.95 -19.96 11.93
CA ARG A 53 -9.71 -19.33 11.44
C ARG A 53 -9.33 -18.06 12.22
N LYS A 54 -10.15 -17.63 13.18
CA LYS A 54 -9.93 -16.40 13.95
C LYS A 54 -9.84 -15.12 13.12
N LEU A 55 -10.37 -15.12 11.90
CA LEU A 55 -10.48 -13.93 11.05
C LEU A 55 -11.68 -13.06 11.44
N VAL A 56 -12.66 -13.63 12.14
CA VAL A 56 -13.86 -12.97 12.61
C VAL A 56 -14.05 -13.28 14.11
N LEU A 57 -14.59 -12.33 14.84
CA LEU A 57 -14.92 -12.43 16.27
C LEU A 57 -16.42 -12.22 16.47
N GLU A 58 -16.97 -12.84 17.52
CA GLU A 58 -18.30 -12.50 18.06
C GLU A 58 -18.13 -11.47 19.17
N ILE A 59 -18.70 -10.26 19.00
CA ILE A 59 -18.46 -9.10 19.89
C ILE A 59 -19.66 -8.73 20.76
N GLY A 60 -20.61 -9.63 20.94
CA GLY A 60 -21.80 -9.39 21.76
C GLY A 60 -23.07 -9.37 20.94
N SER A 61 -24.12 -8.71 21.46
CA SER A 61 -25.43 -8.67 20.84
C SER A 61 -25.92 -7.23 20.67
N ASP A 62 -26.56 -6.96 19.55
CA ASP A 62 -27.19 -5.68 19.26
C ASP A 62 -28.39 -5.43 20.20
N GLU A 63 -28.69 -4.15 20.50
CA GLU A 63 -29.89 -3.78 21.24
C GLU A 63 -31.13 -3.85 20.33
N THR A 64 -31.97 -4.85 20.53
CA THR A 64 -33.26 -4.94 19.86
C THR A 64 -34.40 -4.76 20.85
N LYS A 65 -35.44 -4.01 20.45
CA LYS A 65 -36.63 -3.79 21.28
C LYS A 65 -37.50 -5.04 21.42
N PHE A 66 -37.40 -6.00 20.50
CA PHE A 66 -38.16 -7.25 20.48
C PHE A 66 -37.34 -8.41 19.88
N GLY A 67 -37.39 -9.59 20.51
CA GLY A 67 -36.81 -10.84 20.04
C GLY A 67 -35.43 -11.17 20.60
N ARG A 68 -34.86 -12.33 20.19
CA ARG A 68 -33.50 -12.75 20.58
C ARG A 68 -32.50 -11.81 19.93
N LYS A 69 -31.66 -11.18 20.75
CA LYS A 69 -30.60 -10.28 20.31
C LYS A 69 -29.67 -10.98 19.31
N PRO A 70 -29.44 -10.43 18.10
CA PRO A 70 -28.51 -11.02 17.15
C PRO A 70 -27.06 -10.89 17.66
N ILE A 71 -26.28 -11.93 17.49
CA ILE A 71 -24.84 -11.88 17.75
C ILE A 71 -24.19 -11.09 16.64
N LEU A 72 -23.41 -10.07 17.00
CA LEU A 72 -22.65 -9.25 16.08
C LEU A 72 -21.28 -9.89 15.80
N LEU A 73 -20.86 -9.78 14.55
CA LEU A 73 -19.58 -10.23 14.04
C LEU A 73 -18.71 -9.00 13.77
N SER A 74 -17.44 -9.11 14.09
CA SER A 74 -16.43 -8.10 13.79
C SER A 74 -15.21 -8.74 13.14
N PHE A 75 -14.57 -8.01 12.26
CA PHE A 75 -13.31 -8.45 11.67
C PHE A 75 -12.19 -8.43 12.72
N ASN A 76 -11.38 -9.49 12.79
CA ASN A 76 -10.22 -9.53 13.68
C ASN A 76 -9.02 -8.88 13.00
N GLN A 77 -8.95 -7.55 13.04
CA GLN A 77 -7.88 -6.78 12.41
C GLN A 77 -6.47 -7.15 12.93
N LYS A 78 -6.37 -7.68 14.15
CA LYS A 78 -5.09 -8.11 14.75
C LYS A 78 -4.75 -9.59 14.49
N ALA A 79 -5.51 -10.28 13.63
CA ALA A 79 -5.19 -11.66 13.26
C ALA A 79 -3.86 -11.77 12.52
N GLY A 80 -3.45 -10.73 11.78
CA GLY A 80 -2.18 -10.62 11.09
C GLY A 80 -1.77 -9.18 10.92
N TYR A 81 -0.60 -8.96 10.33
CA TYR A 81 -0.01 -7.65 10.06
C TYR A 81 0.58 -7.58 8.66
N ALA A 82 0.66 -6.38 8.11
CA ALA A 82 1.38 -6.11 6.87
C ALA A 82 2.53 -5.13 7.13
N ILE A 83 3.62 -5.25 6.36
CA ILE A 83 4.71 -4.27 6.35
C ILE A 83 4.66 -3.52 5.04
N SER A 84 4.63 -2.19 5.13
CA SER A 84 4.81 -1.29 4.00
C SER A 84 6.13 -0.56 4.16
N ILE A 85 6.98 -0.62 3.12
CA ILE A 85 8.31 -0.01 3.09
C ILE A 85 8.30 1.07 2.01
N ASP A 86 8.66 2.29 2.38
CA ASP A 86 8.98 3.37 1.45
C ASP A 86 10.49 3.41 1.26
N PHE A 87 10.93 3.06 0.06
CA PHE A 87 12.35 2.98 -0.30
C PHE A 87 12.80 4.30 -0.91
N GLY A 88 13.22 5.23 -0.05
CA GLY A 88 13.75 6.53 -0.46
C GLY A 88 15.26 6.51 -0.70
N ASP A 89 15.75 7.53 -1.41
CA ASP A 89 17.18 7.66 -1.77
C ASP A 89 18.11 7.82 -0.55
N THR A 90 17.62 8.45 0.52
CA THR A 90 18.41 8.74 1.73
C THR A 90 17.91 8.00 2.96
N ILE A 91 16.63 7.71 3.01
CA ILE A 91 15.95 7.07 4.15
C ILE A 91 15.00 6.00 3.63
N ILE A 92 15.10 4.81 4.20
CA ILE A 92 14.11 3.76 4.07
C ILE A 92 13.20 3.84 5.29
N SER A 93 11.90 4.01 5.07
CA SER A 93 10.89 4.05 6.14
C SER A 93 9.97 2.84 6.04
N ALA A 94 9.59 2.27 7.18
CA ALA A 94 8.69 1.14 7.24
C ALA A 94 7.57 1.38 8.24
N ALA A 95 6.37 0.92 7.89
CA ALA A 95 5.20 0.88 8.75
C ALA A 95 4.73 -0.57 8.92
N LEU A 96 4.55 -1.01 10.16
CA LEU A 96 3.81 -2.22 10.49
C LEU A 96 2.37 -1.82 10.75
N THR A 97 1.42 -2.38 10.01
CA THR A 97 0.00 -2.11 10.17
C THR A 97 -0.76 -3.39 10.47
N ASP A 98 -1.86 -3.28 11.19
CA ASP A 98 -2.83 -4.37 11.26
C ASP A 98 -3.59 -4.52 9.92
N LEU A 99 -4.50 -5.50 9.83
CA LEU A 99 -5.23 -5.81 8.60
C LEU A 99 -6.29 -4.76 8.21
N LYS A 100 -6.50 -3.72 9.02
CA LYS A 100 -7.31 -2.53 8.68
C LYS A 100 -6.47 -1.31 8.34
N GLY A 101 -5.13 -1.44 8.31
CA GLY A 101 -4.23 -0.36 7.98
C GLY A 101 -3.89 0.56 9.17
N GLU A 102 -4.32 0.22 10.39
CA GLU A 102 -3.95 0.96 11.59
C GLU A 102 -2.49 0.68 11.93
N ALA A 103 -1.70 1.76 12.03
CA ALA A 103 -0.27 1.63 12.27
C ALA A 103 0.02 1.18 13.70
N ALA A 104 0.75 0.07 13.84
CA ALA A 104 1.24 -0.46 15.11
C ALA A 104 2.65 0.08 15.42
N GLN A 105 3.48 0.29 14.40
CA GLN A 105 4.85 0.79 14.54
C GLN A 105 5.33 1.47 13.26
N TYR A 106 6.17 2.50 13.45
CA TYR A 106 6.98 3.11 12.38
C TYR A 106 8.45 2.98 12.72
N LYS A 107 9.28 2.70 11.71
CA LYS A 107 10.74 2.71 11.81
C LYS A 107 11.35 3.29 10.55
N SER A 108 12.55 3.88 10.68
CA SER A 108 13.32 4.32 9.54
C SER A 108 14.80 4.04 9.77
N ILE A 109 15.52 3.84 8.67
CA ILE A 109 16.96 3.65 8.63
C ILE A 109 17.55 4.51 7.52
N GLN A 110 18.84 4.82 7.59
CA GLN A 110 19.53 5.43 6.46
C GLN A 110 19.61 4.42 5.31
N THR A 111 19.37 4.88 4.09
CA THR A 111 19.53 4.05 2.90
C THR A 111 20.99 3.73 2.71
N PRO A 112 21.41 2.45 2.64
CA PRO A 112 22.79 2.08 2.40
C PRO A 112 23.29 2.58 1.04
N ASP A 113 24.53 3.10 1.00
CA ASP A 113 25.17 3.50 -0.25
C ASP A 113 25.55 2.29 -1.12
N GLU A 114 25.78 1.14 -0.48
CA GLU A 114 26.19 -0.10 -1.14
C GLU A 114 24.97 -0.97 -1.44
N PRO A 115 24.65 -1.27 -2.72
CA PRO A 115 23.51 -2.10 -3.10
C PRO A 115 23.46 -3.46 -2.40
N GLN A 116 24.61 -4.05 -2.12
CA GLN A 116 24.72 -5.36 -1.47
C GLN A 116 24.20 -5.36 -0.02
N LYS A 117 24.24 -4.21 0.65
CA LYS A 117 23.77 -4.05 2.03
C LYS A 117 22.26 -3.77 2.12
N ILE A 118 21.60 -3.49 1.01
CA ILE A 118 20.17 -3.14 1.00
C ILE A 118 19.33 -4.28 1.50
N LEU A 119 19.52 -5.48 0.95
CA LEU A 119 18.73 -6.66 1.35
C LEU A 119 18.93 -6.96 2.85
N GLU A 120 20.16 -6.95 3.33
CA GLU A 120 20.49 -7.15 4.75
C GLU A 120 19.78 -6.10 5.63
N SER A 121 19.87 -4.82 5.26
CA SER A 121 19.22 -3.74 6.00
C SER A 121 17.70 -3.83 6.00
N LEU A 122 17.08 -4.28 4.89
CA LEU A 122 15.63 -4.54 4.83
C LEU A 122 15.25 -5.72 5.73
N VAL A 123 16.03 -6.79 5.73
CA VAL A 123 15.81 -7.95 6.60
C VAL A 123 15.88 -7.54 8.07
N ASP A 124 16.93 -6.81 8.48
CA ASP A 124 17.06 -6.30 9.85
C ASP A 124 15.89 -5.40 10.25
N LEU A 125 15.45 -4.52 9.36
CA LEU A 125 14.32 -3.64 9.57
C LEU A 125 13.03 -4.44 9.80
N ILE A 126 12.74 -5.41 8.93
CA ILE A 126 11.56 -6.29 9.02
C ILE A 126 11.60 -7.10 10.33
N GLN A 127 12.72 -7.75 10.63
CA GLN A 127 12.88 -8.55 11.85
C GLN A 127 12.68 -7.70 13.12
N SER A 128 13.15 -6.46 13.09
CA SER A 128 12.99 -5.55 14.22
C SER A 128 11.51 -5.20 14.50
N MET A 129 10.63 -5.35 13.52
CA MET A 129 9.18 -5.09 13.63
C MET A 129 8.39 -6.37 13.91
N GLU A 130 8.91 -7.53 13.54
CA GLU A 130 8.25 -8.83 13.68
C GLU A 130 7.92 -9.18 15.13
N GLN A 131 8.70 -8.72 16.09
CA GLN A 131 8.45 -8.97 17.52
C GLN A 131 7.07 -8.53 18.00
N LEU A 132 6.50 -7.47 17.40
CA LEU A 132 5.15 -7.00 17.72
C LEU A 132 4.04 -7.91 17.22
N THR A 133 4.35 -8.79 16.28
CA THR A 133 3.38 -9.72 15.68
C THR A 133 3.32 -11.06 16.40
N ALA A 134 4.16 -11.27 17.43
CA ALA A 134 4.31 -12.55 18.14
C ALA A 134 3.01 -13.10 18.76
N THR A 135 2.04 -12.24 19.07
CA THR A 135 0.73 -12.63 19.60
C THR A 135 -0.34 -12.80 18.52
N SER A 136 -0.05 -12.43 17.29
CA SER A 136 -0.99 -12.59 16.17
C SER A 136 -1.00 -14.03 15.66
N ILE A 137 -2.10 -14.42 15.03
CA ILE A 137 -2.28 -15.81 14.57
C ILE A 137 -1.51 -16.06 13.28
N TYR A 138 -1.44 -15.04 12.43
CA TYR A 138 -0.87 -15.16 11.09
C TYR A 138 0.49 -14.45 10.95
N GLY A 139 0.98 -13.74 11.99
CA GLY A 139 2.21 -12.97 11.90
C GLY A 139 2.13 -11.88 10.84
N ILE A 140 3.20 -11.68 10.09
CA ILE A 140 3.24 -10.83 8.92
C ILE A 140 2.67 -11.61 7.74
N VAL A 141 1.65 -11.06 7.06
CA VAL A 141 0.95 -11.72 5.94
C VAL A 141 1.36 -11.21 4.56
N GLY A 142 2.12 -10.13 4.51
CA GLY A 142 2.63 -9.57 3.26
C GLY A 142 3.53 -8.36 3.48
N ILE A 143 4.40 -8.11 2.51
CA ILE A 143 5.32 -6.98 2.48
C ILE A 143 5.08 -6.21 1.18
N THR A 144 5.02 -4.89 1.26
CA THR A 144 4.95 -4.01 0.09
C THR A 144 6.11 -3.03 0.13
N ILE A 145 6.81 -2.86 -0.99
CA ILE A 145 7.92 -1.92 -1.15
C ILE A 145 7.51 -0.87 -2.18
N GLY A 146 7.37 0.38 -1.72
CA GLY A 146 7.18 1.55 -2.56
C GLY A 146 8.53 2.07 -3.03
N ILE A 147 8.70 2.26 -4.33
CA ILE A 147 9.92 2.80 -4.91
C ILE A 147 9.65 4.09 -5.68
N HIS A 148 10.61 5.01 -5.64
CA HIS A 148 10.60 6.25 -6.42
C HIS A 148 11.13 5.97 -7.82
N GLY A 149 10.30 5.31 -8.66
CA GLY A 149 10.68 4.88 -10.00
C GLY A 149 9.54 4.20 -10.73
N VAL A 150 9.80 3.74 -11.95
CA VAL A 150 8.82 3.04 -12.79
C VAL A 150 8.86 1.54 -12.53
N VAL A 151 7.70 0.96 -12.24
CA VAL A 151 7.55 -0.48 -12.03
C VAL A 151 6.92 -1.12 -13.25
N HIS A 152 7.65 -2.04 -13.87
CA HIS A 152 7.18 -2.80 -15.02
C HIS A 152 6.43 -4.08 -14.59
N ARG A 153 5.12 -4.08 -14.68
CA ARG A 153 4.29 -5.23 -14.27
C ARG A 153 4.54 -6.55 -15.01
N LYS A 154 5.13 -6.50 -16.22
CA LYS A 154 5.42 -7.71 -17.01
C LYS A 154 6.71 -8.43 -16.61
N LYS A 155 7.57 -7.73 -15.92
CA LYS A 155 8.84 -8.26 -15.42
C LYS A 155 9.05 -7.68 -14.06
N ILE A 156 8.64 -8.05 -13.02
CA ILE A 156 8.82 -7.51 -11.68
C ILE A 156 10.25 -6.89 -11.51
N THR A 157 10.50 -5.86 -12.28
CA THR A 157 11.73 -5.08 -12.34
C THR A 157 11.31 -3.63 -12.34
N TYR A 158 12.05 -2.77 -11.71
CA TYR A 158 11.81 -1.35 -11.75
C TYR A 158 12.95 -0.65 -12.49
N GLU A 159 12.63 0.47 -13.13
CA GLU A 159 13.65 1.34 -13.73
C GLU A 159 14.07 2.39 -12.70
N LYS A 160 15.38 2.53 -12.53
CA LYS A 160 15.95 3.52 -11.63
C LYS A 160 15.53 4.92 -12.07
N HIS A 161 15.06 5.74 -11.14
CA HIS A 161 14.92 7.17 -11.37
C HIS A 161 16.31 7.78 -11.59
N VAL A 162 16.43 8.70 -12.54
CA VAL A 162 17.74 9.27 -12.94
C VAL A 162 18.47 9.95 -11.79
N SER A 163 17.74 10.40 -10.77
CA SER A 163 18.29 11.08 -9.59
C SER A 163 18.63 10.15 -8.41
N SER A 164 18.30 8.85 -8.47
CA SER A 164 18.58 7.90 -7.39
C SER A 164 20.08 7.55 -7.33
N ASN A 165 20.69 7.69 -6.16
CA ASN A 165 22.09 7.33 -5.94
C ASN A 165 22.31 5.83 -5.79
N THR A 166 21.27 5.09 -5.39
CA THR A 166 21.37 3.65 -5.08
C THR A 166 20.69 2.82 -6.16
N ASP A 167 21.46 1.98 -6.85
CA ASP A 167 20.97 1.10 -7.92
C ASP A 167 20.62 -0.27 -7.34
N ILE A 168 19.31 -0.54 -7.22
CA ILE A 168 18.78 -1.85 -6.80
C ILE A 168 18.23 -2.69 -7.95
N SER A 169 18.41 -2.24 -9.20
CA SER A 169 17.90 -2.93 -10.40
C SER A 169 18.43 -4.36 -10.58
N ASN A 170 19.58 -4.65 -9.98
CA ASN A 170 20.21 -5.96 -10.03
C ASN A 170 19.85 -6.86 -8.84
N ILE A 171 19.02 -6.38 -7.88
CA ILE A 171 18.62 -7.16 -6.71
C ILE A 171 17.18 -7.63 -6.94
N ASP A 172 16.97 -8.92 -6.94
CA ASP A 172 15.62 -9.50 -6.99
C ASP A 172 14.99 -9.51 -5.58
N LEU A 173 14.68 -8.31 -5.07
CA LEU A 173 14.15 -8.12 -3.73
C LEU A 173 12.89 -8.96 -3.47
N ILE A 174 12.05 -9.14 -4.49
CA ILE A 174 10.83 -9.93 -4.34
C ILE A 174 11.19 -11.38 -4.03
N ASN A 175 11.94 -12.04 -4.92
CA ASN A 175 12.27 -13.45 -4.73
C ASN A 175 13.07 -13.69 -3.46
N GLU A 176 14.04 -12.82 -3.14
CA GLU A 176 14.85 -12.95 -1.93
C GLU A 176 14.01 -12.86 -0.65
N LEU A 177 13.13 -11.87 -0.56
CA LEU A 177 12.26 -11.71 0.61
C LEU A 177 11.15 -12.78 0.67
N GLU A 178 10.57 -13.18 -0.46
CA GLU A 178 9.58 -14.27 -0.49
C GLU A 178 10.19 -15.61 -0.06
N GLN A 179 11.44 -15.89 -0.44
CA GLN A 179 12.15 -17.09 0.00
C GLN A 179 12.45 -17.07 1.50
N LEU A 180 12.78 -15.90 2.07
CA LEU A 180 13.08 -15.75 3.49
C LEU A 180 11.83 -15.83 4.38
N TYR A 181 10.76 -15.15 3.98
CA TYR A 181 9.57 -14.98 4.84
C TYR A 181 8.41 -15.90 4.48
N HIS A 182 8.44 -16.54 3.32
CA HIS A 182 7.35 -17.39 2.78
C HIS A 182 5.98 -16.70 2.73
N ILE A 183 5.98 -15.39 2.50
CA ILE A 183 4.81 -14.52 2.35
C ILE A 183 4.92 -13.72 1.05
N PRO A 184 3.80 -13.25 0.47
CA PRO A 184 3.85 -12.45 -0.75
C PRO A 184 4.57 -11.11 -0.52
N VAL A 185 5.41 -10.73 -1.50
CA VAL A 185 6.12 -9.46 -1.55
C VAL A 185 5.74 -8.72 -2.83
N PHE A 186 5.40 -7.44 -2.69
CA PHE A 186 5.00 -6.58 -3.80
C PHE A 186 5.93 -5.39 -3.90
N ILE A 187 6.24 -4.98 -5.14
CA ILE A 187 6.92 -3.71 -5.43
C ILE A 187 6.01 -2.89 -6.33
N GLU A 188 5.82 -1.62 -5.99
CA GLU A 188 5.03 -0.69 -6.80
C GLU A 188 5.61 0.74 -6.66
N ASN A 189 5.27 1.62 -7.60
CA ASN A 189 5.61 3.03 -7.52
C ASN A 189 4.92 3.69 -6.29
N GLU A 190 5.63 4.60 -5.60
CA GLU A 190 5.16 5.23 -4.36
C GLU A 190 3.87 6.05 -4.56
N ALA A 191 3.72 6.75 -5.69
CA ALA A 191 2.50 7.52 -5.96
C ALA A 191 1.30 6.60 -6.24
N ASN A 192 1.54 5.46 -6.89
CA ASN A 192 0.52 4.44 -7.10
C ASN A 192 0.05 3.86 -5.76
N LEU A 193 0.98 3.56 -4.84
CA LEU A 193 0.63 3.08 -3.49
C LEU A 193 -0.11 4.15 -2.69
N SER A 194 0.30 5.42 -2.78
CA SER A 194 -0.41 6.54 -2.16
C SER A 194 -1.85 6.66 -2.68
N ALA A 195 -2.05 6.54 -4.00
CA ALA A 195 -3.39 6.58 -4.59
C ALA A 195 -4.27 5.39 -4.14
N ILE A 196 -3.68 4.18 -4.04
CA ILE A 196 -4.37 3.00 -3.50
C ILE A 196 -4.75 3.23 -2.05
N GLY A 197 -3.84 3.78 -1.24
CA GLY A 197 -4.08 4.08 0.17
C GLY A 197 -5.24 5.07 0.37
N GLU A 198 -5.22 6.19 -0.35
CA GLU A 198 -6.32 7.17 -0.31
C GLU A 198 -7.65 6.55 -0.78
N TYR A 199 -7.64 5.77 -1.85
CA TYR A 199 -8.81 5.07 -2.35
C TYR A 199 -9.36 4.07 -1.33
N THR A 200 -8.50 3.26 -0.73
CA THR A 200 -8.91 2.15 0.14
C THR A 200 -9.39 2.61 1.52
N PHE A 201 -8.73 3.61 2.11
CA PHE A 201 -8.93 3.95 3.52
C PHE A 201 -9.67 5.27 3.76
N LYS A 202 -9.70 6.18 2.79
CA LYS A 202 -10.22 7.54 3.04
C LYS A 202 -11.27 8.01 2.05
N SER A 203 -11.35 7.44 0.87
CA SER A 203 -12.21 7.95 -0.19
C SER A 203 -13.46 7.12 -0.41
N THR A 204 -14.52 7.80 -0.84
CA THR A 204 -15.74 7.18 -1.39
C THR A 204 -15.86 7.37 -2.91
N TYR A 205 -14.84 7.96 -3.54
CA TYR A 205 -14.82 8.24 -4.98
C TYR A 205 -14.29 7.06 -5.77
N GLU A 206 -14.89 6.77 -6.91
CA GLU A 206 -14.47 5.72 -7.86
C GLU A 206 -13.24 6.13 -8.67
N ASN A 207 -12.94 7.44 -8.73
CA ASN A 207 -11.83 8.00 -9.48
C ASN A 207 -11.05 8.94 -8.57
N ILE A 208 -9.75 8.70 -8.45
CA ILE A 208 -8.83 9.47 -7.63
C ILE A 208 -7.57 9.76 -8.43
N ALA A 209 -7.08 10.98 -8.33
CA ALA A 209 -5.75 11.38 -8.77
C ALA A 209 -4.99 11.92 -7.56
N ASN A 210 -3.94 11.25 -7.15
CA ASN A 210 -3.11 11.60 -6.00
C ASN A 210 -1.78 12.14 -6.47
N LEU A 211 -1.53 13.44 -6.23
CA LEU A 211 -0.29 14.11 -6.61
C LEU A 211 0.70 14.05 -5.46
N ASN A 212 1.84 13.40 -5.67
CA ASN A 212 2.95 13.35 -4.76
C ASN A 212 3.98 14.43 -5.13
N ILE A 213 4.30 15.31 -4.17
CA ILE A 213 5.32 16.36 -4.31
C ILE A 213 6.38 16.11 -3.25
N HIS A 214 7.51 15.55 -3.67
CA HIS A 214 8.68 15.23 -2.84
C HIS A 214 9.96 15.68 -3.53
N ASN A 215 11.01 14.86 -3.51
CA ASN A 215 12.23 15.09 -4.29
C ASN A 215 11.97 14.99 -5.80
N SER A 216 10.96 14.23 -6.17
CA SER A 216 10.39 14.14 -7.53
C SER A 216 8.89 14.47 -7.47
N ILE A 217 8.26 14.57 -8.66
CA ILE A 217 6.81 14.76 -8.79
C ILE A 217 6.23 13.58 -9.54
N SER A 218 5.26 12.94 -8.91
CA SER A 218 4.58 11.79 -9.47
C SER A 218 3.06 11.83 -9.18
N LEU A 219 2.29 11.11 -9.99
CA LEU A 219 0.84 11.06 -9.92
C LEU A 219 0.38 9.61 -9.89
N GLY A 220 -0.27 9.20 -8.80
CA GLY A 220 -0.99 7.94 -8.75
C GLY A 220 -2.44 8.13 -9.15
N MET A 221 -3.01 7.21 -9.90
CA MET A 221 -4.39 7.31 -10.37
C MET A 221 -5.16 6.02 -10.13
N VAL A 222 -6.34 6.12 -9.50
CA VAL A 222 -7.34 5.06 -9.48
C VAL A 222 -8.49 5.52 -10.37
N LEU A 223 -8.83 4.74 -11.39
CA LEU A 223 -9.91 5.03 -12.33
C LEU A 223 -10.85 3.82 -12.37
N HIS A 224 -12.15 4.08 -12.20
CA HIS A 224 -13.19 3.03 -12.15
C HIS A 224 -12.82 1.92 -11.13
N ASN A 225 -12.45 2.32 -9.92
CA ASN A 225 -12.06 1.43 -8.83
C ASN A 225 -10.82 0.55 -9.13
N THR A 226 -9.99 0.95 -10.10
CA THR A 226 -8.80 0.19 -10.51
C THR A 226 -7.60 1.12 -10.64
N LEU A 227 -6.44 0.70 -10.12
CA LEU A 227 -5.19 1.44 -10.30
C LEU A 227 -4.85 1.53 -11.79
N TYR A 228 -4.63 2.75 -12.29
CA TYR A 228 -4.26 3.01 -13.66
C TYR A 228 -2.76 3.22 -13.79
N THR A 229 -2.06 2.26 -14.36
CA THR A 229 -0.60 2.28 -14.55
C THR A 229 -0.17 2.47 -16.01
N GLY A 230 -1.14 2.58 -16.93
CA GLY A 230 -0.86 2.58 -18.36
C GLY A 230 -0.34 1.23 -18.87
N ASN A 231 0.24 1.25 -20.06
CA ASN A 231 0.70 0.01 -20.72
C ASN A 231 1.98 -0.57 -20.07
N ASN A 232 2.92 0.30 -19.66
CA ASN A 232 4.25 -0.10 -19.19
C ASN A 232 4.59 0.46 -17.79
N GLY A 233 3.60 0.91 -16.99
CA GLY A 233 3.85 1.48 -15.67
C GLY A 233 4.21 2.97 -15.66
N TYR A 234 4.22 3.65 -16.80
CA TYR A 234 4.60 5.07 -16.91
C TYR A 234 3.45 6.05 -16.65
N ALA A 235 2.22 5.58 -16.49
CA ALA A 235 1.13 6.49 -16.17
C ALA A 235 1.43 7.22 -14.85
N GLY A 236 1.28 8.54 -14.86
CA GLY A 236 1.57 9.36 -13.69
C GLY A 236 3.02 9.87 -13.56
N SER A 237 3.92 9.54 -14.49
CA SER A 237 5.29 10.11 -14.53
C SER A 237 5.29 11.55 -15.03
N ILE A 238 4.56 12.44 -14.34
CA ILE A 238 4.34 13.82 -14.75
C ILE A 238 5.50 14.76 -14.44
N GLY A 239 6.41 14.39 -13.56
CA GLY A 239 7.55 15.21 -13.14
C GLY A 239 8.43 15.66 -14.30
N HIS A 240 8.51 14.86 -15.37
CA HIS A 240 9.30 15.15 -16.57
C HIS A 240 8.51 15.77 -17.73
N MET A 241 7.25 16.17 -17.50
CA MET A 241 6.51 16.98 -18.48
C MET A 241 7.19 18.35 -18.62
N ILE A 242 7.44 18.77 -19.86
CA ILE A 242 8.02 20.08 -20.14
C ILE A 242 6.93 21.15 -19.95
N VAL A 243 7.07 21.97 -18.91
CA VAL A 243 6.14 23.06 -18.57
C VAL A 243 6.72 24.44 -18.93
N VAL A 244 8.04 24.52 -19.05
CA VAL A 244 8.75 25.75 -19.48
C VAL A 244 9.69 25.37 -20.62
N PRO A 245 9.33 25.63 -21.89
CA PRO A 245 10.21 25.38 -23.02
C PRO A 245 11.58 26.05 -22.82
N ASP A 246 12.66 25.30 -23.11
CA ASP A 246 14.05 25.76 -22.94
C ASP A 246 14.39 26.26 -21.51
N GLY A 247 13.63 25.77 -20.51
CA GLY A 247 13.78 26.14 -19.10
C GLY A 247 14.94 25.43 -18.40
N ARG A 248 14.81 25.20 -17.08
CA ARG A 248 15.86 24.59 -16.24
C ARG A 248 16.25 23.21 -16.75
N THR A 249 17.56 22.92 -16.74
CA THR A 249 18.07 21.57 -17.08
C THR A 249 17.55 20.55 -16.08
N CYS A 250 17.09 19.41 -16.59
CA CYS A 250 16.62 18.27 -15.82
C CYS A 250 17.62 17.10 -15.90
N SER A 251 17.71 16.31 -14.83
CA SER A 251 18.54 15.09 -14.78
C SER A 251 18.16 14.05 -15.82
N CYS A 252 16.93 14.08 -16.35
CA CYS A 252 16.49 13.20 -17.44
C CYS A 252 17.05 13.58 -18.82
N GLY A 253 17.81 14.67 -18.93
CA GLY A 253 18.37 15.20 -20.17
C GLY A 253 17.50 16.22 -20.89
N ASN A 254 16.25 16.44 -20.47
CA ASN A 254 15.37 17.48 -20.99
C ASN A 254 15.59 18.84 -20.32
N HIS A 255 14.92 19.88 -20.85
CA HIS A 255 14.87 21.19 -20.25
C HIS A 255 13.41 21.57 -19.95
N GLY A 256 13.20 22.21 -18.79
CA GLY A 256 11.90 22.74 -18.40
C GLY A 256 10.92 21.75 -17.81
N CYS A 257 11.39 20.62 -17.31
CA CYS A 257 10.56 19.62 -16.63
C CYS A 257 9.87 20.19 -15.38
N LEU A 258 8.64 19.77 -15.12
CA LEU A 258 7.79 20.19 -14.00
C LEU A 258 8.51 20.09 -12.65
N GLU A 259 9.24 18.99 -12.39
CA GLU A 259 9.95 18.78 -11.12
C GLU A 259 11.03 19.82 -10.84
N GLN A 260 11.60 20.48 -11.90
CA GLN A 260 12.59 21.53 -11.74
C GLN A 260 12.00 22.85 -11.20
N TYR A 261 10.68 22.92 -11.04
CA TYR A 261 9.94 24.08 -10.56
C TYR A 261 9.10 23.82 -9.32
N LEU A 262 8.60 22.58 -9.15
CA LEU A 262 7.64 22.25 -8.09
C LEU A 262 8.11 21.14 -7.13
N SER A 263 9.25 20.48 -7.38
CA SER A 263 9.79 19.55 -6.38
C SER A 263 10.26 20.30 -5.11
N ILE A 264 10.24 19.62 -3.96
CA ILE A 264 10.69 20.24 -2.69
C ILE A 264 12.09 20.86 -2.82
N PRO A 265 13.11 20.17 -3.38
CA PRO A 265 14.43 20.79 -3.59
C PRO A 265 14.39 22.05 -4.47
N SER A 266 13.57 22.03 -5.54
CA SER A 266 13.46 23.19 -6.43
C SER A 266 12.78 24.37 -5.73
N LEU A 267 11.72 24.12 -4.96
CA LEU A 267 11.02 25.15 -4.18
C LEU A 267 11.94 25.74 -3.11
N LEU A 268 12.67 24.91 -2.37
CA LEU A 268 13.62 25.36 -1.35
C LEU A 268 14.74 26.20 -1.95
N LYS A 269 15.27 25.80 -3.11
CA LYS A 269 16.27 26.57 -3.83
C LYS A 269 15.73 27.94 -4.24
N ASP A 270 14.56 27.98 -4.86
CA ASP A 270 13.94 29.25 -5.28
C ASP A 270 13.62 30.17 -4.08
N PHE A 271 13.20 29.57 -2.97
CA PHE A 271 12.97 30.30 -1.74
C PHE A 271 14.26 30.86 -1.17
N SER A 272 15.32 30.03 -1.02
CA SER A 272 16.65 30.46 -0.56
C SER A 272 17.19 31.60 -1.40
N ASP A 273 17.08 31.50 -2.73
CA ASP A 273 17.54 32.55 -3.65
C ASP A 273 16.77 33.87 -3.45
N LYS A 274 15.45 33.83 -3.20
CA LYS A 274 14.60 35.01 -3.00
C LYS A 274 14.83 35.70 -1.67
N ILE A 275 15.01 34.95 -0.58
CA ILE A 275 15.17 35.53 0.77
C ILE A 275 16.63 35.72 1.16
N HIS A 276 17.57 35.35 0.28
CA HIS A 276 19.02 35.38 0.53
C HIS A 276 19.47 34.64 1.79
N VAL A 277 18.76 33.53 2.14
CA VAL A 277 19.13 32.64 3.24
C VAL A 277 19.59 31.32 2.64
N PRO A 278 20.87 30.94 2.77
CA PRO A 278 21.35 29.66 2.30
C PRO A 278 20.74 28.51 3.11
N ASP A 279 20.54 27.36 2.47
CA ASP A 279 20.06 26.12 3.08
C ASP A 279 18.70 26.22 3.79
N ALA A 280 17.74 26.94 3.21
CA ALA A 280 16.37 26.99 3.71
C ALA A 280 15.76 25.57 3.80
N LYS A 281 15.00 25.33 4.87
CA LYS A 281 14.34 24.06 5.14
C LYS A 281 12.84 24.17 4.87
N LEU A 282 12.18 23.03 4.73
CA LEU A 282 10.74 22.96 4.48
C LEU A 282 9.91 23.70 5.56
N ALA A 283 10.41 23.73 6.79
CA ALA A 283 9.78 24.48 7.89
C ALA A 283 9.89 26.01 7.76
N ASP A 284 10.70 26.50 6.83
CA ASP A 284 10.90 27.94 6.59
C ASP A 284 9.97 28.45 5.46
N LEU A 285 9.34 27.55 4.70
CA LEU A 285 8.31 27.84 3.70
C LEU A 285 6.95 28.10 4.34
#